data_62db10279bee767c7827c001967fda32
#
_entry.id   62db10279bee767c7827c001967fda32
#
_cell.length_a   1.000
_cell.length_b   1.000
_cell.length_c   1.000
_cell.angle_alpha   90.00
_cell.angle_beta   90.00
_cell.angle_gamma   90.00
#
_symmetry.space_group_name_H-M   'P 1'
#
loop_
_entity.id
_entity.type
_entity.pdbx_description
1 polymer ?
#
loop_
_entity_poly.entity_id
_entity_poly.type
_entity_poly.pdbx_seq_one_letter_code
_entity_poly.pdbx_strand_id
1 'polypeptide(L)'
;MNKIKVFIFIALGILLFSCNKKSKEETTVISKDVKETLQKYAVETKGVLGKNLMNAINTQGTEKAIEFCSTKAIVLTDSMGTAFNATLKRVSDKPRNHLNMANDNETAFINELKQKISKGEKMTPKFTESDGEITGYFPIETNAMCLQCHGSKDLDIKPNVLKKIVQLYPKDQATGYKENQIRGIFVVTQNK
;
A
#
# COMPACT_ATOMS: atom_id res chain seq x y z
N MET A 1 -68.12 -50.61 -32.37
CA MET A 1 -66.83 -51.32 -32.10
C MET A 1 -65.73 -50.37 -32.37
N ASN A 2 -65.37 -49.55 -31.37
CA ASN A 2 -64.32 -48.55 -31.48
C ASN A 2 -63.08 -49.01 -30.67
N LYS A 3 -61.98 -49.19 -31.37
CA LYS A 3 -60.72 -49.56 -30.79
C LYS A 3 -60.00 -48.23 -30.36
N ILE A 4 -59.90 -48.01 -29.07
CA ILE A 4 -59.10 -46.87 -28.48
C ILE A 4 -57.64 -47.32 -28.52
N LYS A 5 -56.83 -46.60 -29.28
CA LYS A 5 -55.35 -46.69 -29.25
C LYS A 5 -54.82 -45.86 -28.15
N VAL A 6 -54.25 -46.50 -27.10
CA VAL A 6 -53.53 -45.85 -26.04
C VAL A 6 -52.11 -45.54 -26.50
N PHE A 7 -51.78 -44.26 -26.65
CA PHE A 7 -50.40 -43.80 -26.88
C PHE A 7 -49.70 -43.57 -25.51
N ILE A 8 -48.75 -44.47 -25.25
CA ILE A 8 -47.87 -44.33 -24.10
C ILE A 8 -46.74 -43.34 -24.49
N PHE A 9 -46.74 -42.12 -23.94
CA PHE A 9 -45.63 -41.18 -24.01
C PHE A 9 -44.60 -41.55 -22.94
N ILE A 10 -43.47 -42.11 -23.34
CA ILE A 10 -42.31 -42.30 -22.49
C ILE A 10 -41.59 -40.95 -22.46
N ALA A 11 -41.74 -40.20 -21.36
CA ALA A 11 -40.98 -38.98 -21.09
C ALA A 11 -39.58 -39.39 -20.59
N LEU A 12 -38.58 -39.27 -21.47
CA LEU A 12 -37.17 -39.50 -21.14
C LEU A 12 -36.64 -38.25 -20.39
N GLY A 13 -36.66 -38.32 -19.05
CA GLY A 13 -36.11 -37.27 -18.19
C GLY A 13 -34.57 -37.19 -18.28
N ILE A 14 -34.06 -36.21 -18.99
CA ILE A 14 -32.62 -35.92 -19.01
C ILE A 14 -32.29 -35.22 -17.70
N LEU A 15 -31.71 -35.94 -16.74
CA LEU A 15 -31.11 -35.39 -15.52
C LEU A 15 -29.79 -34.68 -15.89
N LEU A 16 -29.85 -33.37 -16.07
CA LEU A 16 -28.66 -32.54 -16.17
C LEU A 16 -27.99 -32.46 -14.78
N PHE A 17 -27.02 -33.32 -14.54
CA PHE A 17 -26.09 -33.12 -13.40
C PHE A 17 -25.24 -31.87 -13.67
N SER A 18 -25.70 -30.73 -13.19
CA SER A 18 -24.89 -29.51 -13.09
C SER A 18 -23.81 -29.76 -12.02
N CYS A 19 -22.63 -30.18 -12.45
CA CYS A 19 -21.44 -30.15 -11.60
C CYS A 19 -21.07 -28.69 -11.27
N ASN A 20 -21.64 -28.17 -10.21
CA ASN A 20 -21.20 -26.92 -9.61
C ASN A 20 -19.86 -27.19 -8.92
N LYS A 21 -18.75 -27.08 -9.69
CA LYS A 21 -17.40 -27.01 -9.13
C LYS A 21 -17.31 -25.72 -8.33
N LYS A 22 -17.70 -25.75 -7.05
CA LYS A 22 -17.19 -24.79 -6.09
C LYS A 22 -15.67 -24.94 -6.12
N SER A 23 -14.99 -23.98 -6.76
CA SER A 23 -13.56 -23.78 -6.54
C SER A 23 -13.40 -23.56 -5.04
N LYS A 24 -12.84 -24.54 -4.33
CA LYS A 24 -12.27 -24.31 -3.01
C LYS A 24 -11.19 -23.24 -3.25
N GLU A 25 -11.46 -22.04 -2.82
CA GLU A 25 -10.44 -21.05 -2.57
C GLU A 25 -9.56 -21.68 -1.49
N GLU A 26 -8.46 -22.29 -1.94
CA GLU A 26 -7.43 -22.80 -1.04
C GLU A 26 -6.82 -21.55 -0.42
N THR A 27 -7.23 -21.24 0.81
CA THR A 27 -6.66 -20.13 1.57
C THR A 27 -5.21 -20.52 1.87
N THR A 28 -4.31 -20.19 0.96
CA THR A 28 -2.89 -20.49 1.09
C THR A 28 -2.39 -19.71 2.31
N VAL A 29 -1.97 -20.41 3.35
CA VAL A 29 -1.46 -19.77 4.58
C VAL A 29 -0.04 -19.30 4.29
N ILE A 30 0.12 -17.99 4.06
CA ILE A 30 1.44 -17.37 3.90
C ILE A 30 2.27 -17.66 5.15
N SER A 31 3.45 -18.26 4.98
CA SER A 31 4.30 -18.68 6.08
C SER A 31 4.77 -17.49 6.94
N LYS A 32 5.08 -17.76 8.20
CA LYS A 32 5.57 -16.75 9.13
C LYS A 32 6.90 -16.15 8.65
N ASP A 33 7.81 -16.99 8.16
CA ASP A 33 9.15 -16.58 7.69
C ASP A 33 9.07 -15.60 6.52
N VAL A 34 8.14 -15.83 5.58
CA VAL A 34 7.90 -14.92 4.45
C VAL A 34 7.37 -13.57 4.95
N LYS A 35 6.40 -13.57 5.88
CA LYS A 35 5.88 -12.33 6.47
C LYS A 35 6.96 -11.53 7.19
N GLU A 36 7.81 -12.18 7.97
CA GLU A 36 8.94 -11.55 8.66
C GLU A 36 9.97 -11.00 7.68
N THR A 37 10.25 -11.72 6.60
CA THR A 37 11.15 -11.27 5.53
C THR A 37 10.65 -10.00 4.85
N LEU A 38 9.39 -9.97 4.42
CA LEU A 38 8.80 -8.78 3.79
C LEU A 38 8.75 -7.58 4.76
N GLN A 39 8.47 -7.84 6.04
CA GLN A 39 8.51 -6.81 7.07
C GLN A 39 9.93 -6.26 7.27
N LYS A 40 10.94 -7.10 7.29
CA LYS A 40 12.35 -6.71 7.35
C LYS A 40 12.70 -5.77 6.20
N TYR A 41 12.32 -6.11 4.95
CA TYR A 41 12.58 -5.28 3.78
C TYR A 41 11.93 -3.89 3.90
N ALA A 42 10.69 -3.81 4.36
CA ALA A 42 10.02 -2.53 4.60
C ALA A 42 10.72 -1.70 5.69
N VAL A 43 11.13 -2.32 6.80
CA VAL A 43 11.81 -1.66 7.93
C VAL A 43 13.20 -1.16 7.51
N GLU A 44 13.99 -1.97 6.83
CA GLU A 44 15.33 -1.58 6.35
C GLU A 44 15.23 -0.43 5.33
N THR A 45 14.28 -0.51 4.39
CA THR A 45 14.05 0.58 3.43
C THR A 45 13.64 1.88 4.11
N LYS A 46 12.74 1.80 5.11
CA LYS A 46 12.36 2.95 5.94
C LYS A 46 13.58 3.54 6.65
N GLY A 47 14.46 2.67 7.18
CA GLY A 47 15.70 3.08 7.84
C GLY A 47 16.65 3.81 6.92
N VAL A 48 16.90 3.28 5.72
CA VAL A 48 17.76 3.92 4.70
C VAL A 48 17.21 5.28 4.30
N LEU A 49 15.92 5.36 3.97
CA LEU A 49 15.28 6.62 3.60
C LEU A 49 15.31 7.64 4.73
N GLY A 50 14.99 7.21 5.95
CA GLY A 50 14.99 8.07 7.14
C GLY A 50 16.38 8.61 7.46
N LYS A 51 17.41 7.77 7.44
CA LYS A 51 18.80 8.18 7.66
C LYS A 51 19.25 9.26 6.66
N ASN A 52 18.97 9.03 5.38
CA ASN A 52 19.36 9.98 4.33
C ASN A 52 18.57 11.30 4.45
N LEU A 53 17.26 11.23 4.74
CA LEU A 53 16.43 12.41 4.98
C LEU A 53 16.94 13.22 6.17
N MET A 54 17.22 12.56 7.30
CA MET A 54 17.75 13.23 8.50
C MET A 54 19.11 13.87 8.25
N ASN A 55 19.98 13.19 7.51
CA ASN A 55 21.25 13.77 7.11
C ASN A 55 21.06 15.04 6.27
N ALA A 56 20.16 15.01 5.27
CA ALA A 56 19.85 16.19 4.46
C ALA A 56 19.28 17.35 5.31
N ILE A 57 18.38 17.06 6.25
CA ILE A 57 17.82 18.07 7.16
C ILE A 57 18.92 18.69 8.04
N ASN A 58 19.75 17.85 8.65
CA ASN A 58 20.76 18.30 9.63
C ASN A 58 21.91 19.06 8.96
N THR A 59 22.28 18.71 7.74
CA THR A 59 23.43 19.34 7.04
C THR A 59 23.05 20.52 6.16
N GLN A 60 21.82 20.53 5.60
CA GLN A 60 21.41 21.49 4.59
C GLN A 60 20.07 22.19 4.90
N GLY A 61 19.38 21.75 5.96
CA GLY A 61 18.08 22.25 6.36
C GLY A 61 16.89 21.59 5.63
N THR A 62 15.69 21.82 6.20
CA THR A 62 14.44 21.17 5.72
C THR A 62 14.10 21.55 4.29
N GLU A 63 14.38 22.77 3.84
CA GLU A 63 14.12 23.20 2.46
C GLU A 63 14.90 22.37 1.45
N LYS A 64 16.20 22.17 1.68
CA LYS A 64 17.04 21.32 0.81
C LYS A 64 16.69 19.84 0.90
N ALA A 65 16.18 19.39 2.04
CA ALA A 65 15.68 18.03 2.18
C ALA A 65 14.48 17.73 1.25
N ILE A 66 13.67 18.74 0.88
CA ILE A 66 12.61 18.56 -0.14
C ILE A 66 13.21 18.26 -1.52
N GLU A 67 14.32 18.89 -1.89
CA GLU A 67 15.04 18.59 -3.15
C GLU A 67 15.59 17.15 -3.12
N PHE A 68 16.19 16.73 -2.02
CA PHE A 68 16.60 15.34 -1.81
C PHE A 68 15.42 14.36 -2.00
N CYS A 69 14.26 14.62 -1.37
CA CYS A 69 13.09 13.78 -1.52
C CYS A 69 12.63 13.68 -2.99
N SER A 70 12.70 14.78 -3.76
CA SER A 70 12.24 14.80 -5.14
C SER A 70 13.15 14.02 -6.10
N THR A 71 14.45 13.94 -5.81
CA THR A 71 15.44 13.36 -6.72
C THR A 71 15.94 11.98 -6.29
N LYS A 72 15.94 11.66 -5.00
CA LYS A 72 16.61 10.47 -4.46
C LYS A 72 15.67 9.46 -3.83
N ALA A 73 14.50 9.87 -3.33
CA ALA A 73 13.68 8.97 -2.53
C ALA A 73 13.11 7.77 -3.33
N ILE A 74 12.74 7.95 -4.60
CA ILE A 74 12.31 6.84 -5.47
C ILE A 74 13.51 5.95 -5.77
N VAL A 75 14.62 6.53 -6.25
CA VAL A 75 15.84 5.81 -6.60
C VAL A 75 16.35 4.94 -5.44
N LEU A 76 16.33 5.46 -4.20
CA LEU A 76 16.71 4.68 -3.02
C LEU A 76 15.72 3.53 -2.74
N THR A 77 14.42 3.77 -2.92
CA THR A 77 13.42 2.71 -2.75
C THR A 77 13.63 1.59 -3.76
N ASP A 78 13.85 1.92 -5.03
CA ASP A 78 14.10 0.95 -6.11
C ASP A 78 15.41 0.19 -5.90
N SER A 79 16.47 0.88 -5.47
CA SER A 79 17.75 0.24 -5.13
C SER A 79 17.61 -0.78 -4.01
N MET A 80 16.80 -0.49 -2.99
CA MET A 80 16.51 -1.46 -1.92
C MET A 80 15.71 -2.65 -2.45
N GLY A 81 14.73 -2.41 -3.34
CA GLY A 81 14.01 -3.49 -4.02
C GLY A 81 14.96 -4.42 -4.77
N THR A 82 15.86 -3.85 -5.57
CA THR A 82 16.89 -4.63 -6.30
C THR A 82 17.78 -5.44 -5.35
N ALA A 83 18.24 -4.83 -4.25
CA ALA A 83 19.09 -5.50 -3.26
C ALA A 83 18.40 -6.68 -2.56
N PHE A 84 17.07 -6.64 -2.41
CA PHE A 84 16.26 -7.69 -1.79
C PHE A 84 15.67 -8.68 -2.80
N ASN A 85 15.91 -8.50 -4.09
CA ASN A 85 15.21 -9.23 -5.16
C ASN A 85 13.69 -9.19 -4.99
N ALA A 86 13.16 -8.00 -4.73
CA ALA A 86 11.75 -7.73 -4.46
C ALA A 86 11.32 -6.42 -5.14
N THR A 87 10.03 -6.27 -5.41
CA THR A 87 9.46 -4.97 -5.79
C THR A 87 9.09 -4.19 -4.53
N LEU A 88 9.59 -2.96 -4.44
CA LEU A 88 9.33 -2.07 -3.32
C LEU A 88 8.77 -0.74 -3.82
N LYS A 89 7.67 -0.29 -3.21
CA LYS A 89 7.14 1.06 -3.44
C LYS A 89 6.55 1.65 -2.18
N ARG A 90 6.38 2.97 -2.19
CA ARG A 90 5.67 3.72 -1.15
C ARG A 90 4.53 4.45 -1.80
N VAL A 91 3.32 4.19 -1.32
CA VAL A 91 2.11 4.76 -1.89
C VAL A 91 1.26 5.47 -0.84
N SER A 92 0.43 6.38 -1.30
CA SER A 92 -0.49 7.13 -0.45
C SER A 92 -1.74 7.52 -1.24
N ASP A 93 -2.86 7.61 -0.57
CA ASP A 93 -4.09 8.20 -1.07
C ASP A 93 -4.03 9.75 -1.17
N LYS A 94 -3.02 10.35 -0.49
CA LYS A 94 -2.69 11.79 -0.57
C LYS A 94 -1.19 11.94 -0.89
N PRO A 95 -0.76 11.64 -2.13
CA PRO A 95 0.65 11.63 -2.49
C PRO A 95 1.24 13.04 -2.60
N ARG A 96 2.52 13.20 -2.25
CA ARG A 96 3.31 14.36 -2.62
C ARG A 96 3.76 14.28 -4.08
N ASN A 97 4.41 13.16 -4.43
CA ASN A 97 4.71 12.82 -5.79
C ASN A 97 3.57 11.96 -6.35
N HIS A 98 2.94 12.38 -7.44
CA HIS A 98 1.81 11.67 -8.05
C HIS A 98 2.16 10.24 -8.52
N LEU A 99 3.45 9.95 -8.77
CA LEU A 99 3.91 8.59 -9.06
C LEU A 99 3.72 7.63 -7.89
N ASN A 100 3.50 8.14 -6.68
CA ASN A 100 3.22 7.36 -5.48
C ASN A 100 1.73 7.32 -5.13
N MET A 101 0.85 7.51 -6.12
CA MET A 101 -0.59 7.34 -5.92
C MET A 101 -0.92 5.88 -5.62
N ALA A 102 -1.68 5.65 -4.56
CA ALA A 102 -2.19 4.34 -4.21
C ALA A 102 -3.26 3.90 -5.23
N ASN A 103 -3.24 2.62 -5.62
CA ASN A 103 -4.32 2.00 -6.37
C ASN A 103 -5.54 1.71 -5.46
N ASP A 104 -6.61 1.15 -6.02
CA ASP A 104 -7.86 0.92 -5.28
C ASP A 104 -7.67 -0.02 -4.07
N ASN A 105 -6.92 -1.12 -4.21
CA ASN A 105 -6.66 -2.07 -3.13
C ASN A 105 -5.78 -1.45 -2.03
N GLU A 106 -4.78 -0.68 -2.41
CA GLU A 106 -3.89 0.04 -1.50
C GLU A 106 -4.65 1.15 -0.76
N THR A 107 -5.51 1.88 -1.48
CA THR A 107 -6.39 2.92 -0.91
C THR A 107 -7.39 2.31 0.07
N ALA A 108 -7.98 1.16 -0.25
CA ALA A 108 -8.88 0.44 0.66
C ALA A 108 -8.16 0.07 1.97
N PHE A 109 -6.93 -0.44 1.88
CA PHE A 109 -6.14 -0.76 3.08
C PHE A 109 -5.72 0.49 3.87
N ILE A 110 -5.33 1.57 3.20
CA ILE A 110 -5.04 2.85 3.88
C ILE A 110 -6.27 3.35 4.64
N ASN A 111 -7.47 3.24 4.06
CA ASN A 111 -8.72 3.63 4.72
C ASN A 111 -9.06 2.72 5.92
N GLU A 112 -8.81 1.41 5.82
CA GLU A 112 -8.92 0.48 6.96
C GLU A 112 -8.01 0.92 8.11
N LEU A 113 -6.75 1.24 7.83
CA LEU A 113 -5.80 1.72 8.84
C LEU A 113 -6.25 3.02 9.51
N LYS A 114 -6.80 3.97 8.74
CA LYS A 114 -7.35 5.22 9.29
C LYS A 114 -8.53 4.97 10.22
N GLN A 115 -9.40 4.01 9.88
CA GLN A 115 -10.51 3.61 10.74
C GLN A 115 -10.01 2.93 12.03
N LYS A 116 -8.99 2.07 11.96
CA LYS A 116 -8.38 1.47 13.14
C LYS A 116 -7.82 2.52 14.09
N ILE A 117 -7.08 3.49 13.57
CA ILE A 117 -6.54 4.61 14.38
C ILE A 117 -7.68 5.39 15.05
N SER A 118 -8.75 5.72 14.33
CA SER A 118 -9.87 6.48 14.89
C SER A 118 -10.59 5.76 16.03
N LYS A 119 -10.47 4.43 16.08
CA LYS A 119 -11.01 3.57 17.16
C LYS A 119 -9.98 3.26 18.26
N GLY A 120 -8.74 3.77 18.15
CA GLY A 120 -7.66 3.43 19.07
C GLY A 120 -7.12 2.00 18.89
N GLU A 121 -7.41 1.35 17.78
CA GLU A 121 -6.97 -0.01 17.48
C GLU A 121 -5.52 -0.01 16.94
N LYS A 122 -4.82 -1.12 17.20
CA LYS A 122 -3.45 -1.31 16.73
C LYS A 122 -3.41 -1.51 15.21
N MET A 123 -2.51 -0.82 14.55
CA MET A 123 -2.20 -1.04 13.14
C MET A 123 -1.38 -2.32 12.96
N THR A 124 -1.79 -3.15 12.02
CA THR A 124 -1.08 -4.39 11.68
C THR A 124 -0.81 -4.44 10.18
N PRO A 125 0.32 -5.00 9.75
CA PRO A 125 0.56 -5.29 8.32
C PRO A 125 -0.53 -6.20 7.76
N LYS A 126 -0.76 -6.07 6.45
CA LYS A 126 -1.62 -6.96 5.67
C LYS A 126 -0.76 -7.72 4.67
N PHE A 127 -1.12 -8.97 4.39
CA PHE A 127 -0.44 -9.80 3.41
C PHE A 127 -1.47 -10.42 2.47
N THR A 128 -1.13 -10.48 1.19
CA THR A 128 -1.93 -11.11 0.14
C THR A 128 -1.06 -12.01 -0.71
N GLU A 129 -1.65 -13.03 -1.30
CA GLU A 129 -1.03 -13.89 -2.30
C GLU A 129 -1.90 -13.87 -3.56
N SER A 130 -1.31 -13.60 -4.71
CA SER A 130 -1.96 -13.63 -6.03
C SER A 130 -0.92 -13.89 -7.10
N ASP A 131 -1.26 -14.70 -8.08
CA ASP A 131 -0.46 -14.96 -9.30
C ASP A 131 0.98 -15.43 -9.02
N GLY A 132 1.18 -16.18 -7.93
CA GLY A 132 2.50 -16.67 -7.52
C GLY A 132 3.38 -15.62 -6.83
N GLU A 133 2.82 -14.44 -6.52
CA GLU A 133 3.48 -13.38 -5.77
C GLU A 133 2.88 -13.23 -4.38
N ILE A 134 3.72 -12.89 -3.40
CA ILE A 134 3.31 -12.52 -2.05
C ILE A 134 3.58 -11.04 -1.85
N THR A 135 2.55 -10.30 -1.47
CA THR A 135 2.62 -8.86 -1.19
C THR A 135 2.34 -8.56 0.27
N GLY A 136 3.25 -7.80 0.89
CA GLY A 136 3.08 -7.23 2.23
C GLY A 136 2.83 -5.73 2.17
N TYR A 137 1.87 -5.25 2.97
CA TYR A 137 1.50 -3.84 3.10
C TYR A 137 1.83 -3.37 4.51
N PHE A 138 2.68 -2.35 4.65
CA PHE A 138 3.22 -1.91 5.95
C PHE A 138 2.90 -0.43 6.18
N PRO A 139 2.23 -0.09 7.29
CA PRO A 139 1.83 1.29 7.58
C PRO A 139 3.02 2.27 7.70
N ILE A 140 2.85 3.47 7.16
CA ILE A 140 3.73 4.61 7.39
C ILE A 140 2.95 5.62 8.23
N GLU A 141 3.34 5.75 9.49
CA GLU A 141 2.74 6.65 10.46
C GLU A 141 3.55 7.94 10.57
N THR A 142 2.87 9.06 10.75
CA THR A 142 3.47 10.36 11.02
C THR A 142 3.88 10.51 12.48
N ASN A 143 4.98 11.24 12.69
CA ASN A 143 5.42 11.73 14.00
C ASN A 143 5.73 13.23 13.91
N ALA A 144 6.14 13.86 15.01
CA ALA A 144 6.46 15.29 15.07
C ALA A 144 7.44 15.75 13.99
N MET A 145 8.48 14.94 13.66
CA MET A 145 9.44 15.27 12.62
C MET A 145 8.79 15.36 11.23
N CYS A 146 7.79 14.54 10.96
CA CYS A 146 7.12 14.51 9.66
C CYS A 146 6.36 15.81 9.37
N LEU A 147 5.90 16.50 10.42
CA LEU A 147 5.05 17.69 10.30
C LEU A 147 5.78 18.88 9.69
N GLN A 148 7.12 18.95 9.79
CA GLN A 148 7.91 20.00 9.13
C GLN A 148 7.69 20.09 7.61
N CYS A 149 7.19 19.00 7.00
CA CYS A 149 6.92 18.90 5.57
C CYS A 149 5.50 18.42 5.26
N HIS A 150 4.83 17.75 6.18
CA HIS A 150 3.52 17.14 6.00
C HIS A 150 2.42 17.69 6.90
N GLY A 151 2.76 18.56 7.85
CA GLY A 151 1.83 19.20 8.77
C GLY A 151 0.97 20.29 8.14
N SER A 152 0.39 21.14 8.97
CA SER A 152 -0.39 22.30 8.56
C SER A 152 0.48 23.30 7.80
N LYS A 153 -0.04 23.82 6.68
CA LYS A 153 0.66 24.84 5.87
C LYS A 153 0.92 26.14 6.66
N ASP A 154 0.03 26.43 7.59
CA ASP A 154 0.05 27.71 8.31
C ASP A 154 0.79 27.62 9.66
N LEU A 155 0.88 26.43 10.28
CA LEU A 155 1.41 26.26 11.63
C LEU A 155 2.72 25.46 11.66
N ASP A 156 2.85 24.41 10.87
CA ASP A 156 3.95 23.44 11.00
C ASP A 156 5.03 23.61 9.94
N ILE A 157 4.63 23.99 8.72
CA ILE A 157 5.53 24.08 7.58
C ILE A 157 6.06 25.51 7.43
N LYS A 158 7.39 25.68 7.55
CA LYS A 158 8.01 26.99 7.35
C LYS A 158 7.74 27.53 5.94
N PRO A 159 7.56 28.86 5.74
CA PRO A 159 7.24 29.46 4.45
C PRO A 159 8.19 29.11 3.31
N ASN A 160 9.50 29.08 3.57
CA ASN A 160 10.50 28.69 2.57
C ASN A 160 10.37 27.20 2.16
N VAL A 161 10.08 26.31 3.12
CA VAL A 161 9.81 24.88 2.86
C VAL A 161 8.55 24.72 2.03
N LEU A 162 7.47 25.43 2.39
CA LEU A 162 6.20 25.38 1.64
C LEU A 162 6.40 25.89 0.20
N LYS A 163 7.13 26.98 -0.01
CA LYS A 163 7.49 27.49 -1.34
C LYS A 163 8.22 26.43 -2.16
N LYS A 164 9.18 25.73 -1.55
CA LYS A 164 9.93 24.65 -2.21
C LYS A 164 9.03 23.45 -2.55
N ILE A 165 8.11 23.09 -1.68
CA ILE A 165 7.11 22.02 -1.93
C ILE A 165 6.28 22.38 -3.14
N VAL A 166 5.69 23.57 -3.20
CA VAL A 166 4.84 24.01 -4.32
C VAL A 166 5.63 24.02 -5.63
N GLN A 167 6.89 24.45 -5.60
CA GLN A 167 7.77 24.51 -6.77
C GLN A 167 8.04 23.09 -7.34
N LEU A 168 8.38 22.12 -6.48
CA LEU A 168 8.80 20.78 -6.90
C LEU A 168 7.63 19.81 -7.07
N TYR A 169 6.50 20.08 -6.40
CA TYR A 169 5.32 19.25 -6.37
C TYR A 169 4.04 20.08 -6.54
N PRO A 170 3.77 20.62 -7.74
CA PRO A 170 2.61 21.51 -7.96
C PRO A 170 1.27 20.83 -7.72
N LYS A 171 1.23 19.49 -7.69
CA LYS A 171 0.05 18.67 -7.39
C LYS A 171 0.11 18.01 -6.00
N ASP A 172 0.91 18.57 -5.06
CA ASP A 172 1.05 18.03 -3.71
C ASP A 172 -0.29 17.94 -2.97
N GLN A 173 -0.58 16.75 -2.43
CA GLN A 173 -1.75 16.49 -1.57
C GLN A 173 -1.33 16.13 -0.14
N ALA A 174 -0.02 16.09 0.15
CA ALA A 174 0.53 15.50 1.36
C ALA A 174 0.79 16.54 2.47
N THR A 175 -0.14 17.44 2.71
CA THR A 175 -0.10 18.40 3.83
C THR A 175 -1.34 18.28 4.71
N GLY A 176 -1.33 18.91 5.88
CA GLY A 176 -2.41 18.91 6.85
C GLY A 176 -2.49 17.66 7.72
N TYR A 177 -1.39 16.90 7.83
CA TYR A 177 -1.29 15.77 8.75
C TYR A 177 -1.03 16.26 10.19
N LYS A 178 -1.46 15.44 11.15
CA LYS A 178 -1.08 15.49 12.56
C LYS A 178 -0.22 14.28 12.89
N GLU A 179 0.37 14.24 14.09
CA GLU A 179 1.05 13.05 14.59
C GLU A 179 0.10 11.85 14.68
N ASN A 180 0.67 10.65 14.57
CA ASN A 180 -0.03 9.37 14.66
C ASN A 180 -1.13 9.19 13.59
N GLN A 181 -0.95 9.78 12.42
CA GLN A 181 -1.83 9.57 11.26
C GLN A 181 -1.16 8.71 10.19
N ILE A 182 -1.96 8.02 9.39
CA ILE A 182 -1.44 7.27 8.24
C ILE A 182 -1.04 8.23 7.13
N ARG A 183 0.26 8.27 6.83
CA ARG A 183 0.84 9.01 5.71
C ARG A 183 0.76 8.22 4.40
N GLY A 184 0.74 6.91 4.50
CA GLY A 184 0.75 5.98 3.38
C GLY A 184 1.18 4.58 3.84
N ILE A 185 1.62 3.78 2.90
CA ILE A 185 2.13 2.42 3.16
C ILE A 185 3.37 2.12 2.32
N PHE A 186 4.26 1.27 2.84
CA PHE A 186 5.18 0.50 2.01
C PHE A 186 4.44 -0.70 1.44
N VAL A 187 4.69 -1.01 0.18
CA VAL A 187 4.24 -2.22 -0.49
C VAL A 187 5.47 -2.99 -0.92
N VAL A 188 5.58 -4.23 -0.47
CA VAL A 188 6.72 -5.12 -0.76
C VAL A 188 6.17 -6.37 -1.40
N THR A 189 6.59 -6.69 -2.62
CA THR A 189 6.16 -7.86 -3.37
C THR A 189 7.37 -8.71 -3.74
N GLN A 190 7.27 -10.02 -3.53
CA GLN A 190 8.26 -10.99 -4.01
C GLN A 190 7.59 -12.21 -4.60
N ASN A 191 8.28 -12.90 -5.48
CA ASN A 191 7.86 -14.21 -5.99
C ASN A 191 7.85 -15.24 -4.84
N LYS A 192 6.91 -16.19 -4.93
CA LYS A 192 6.74 -17.29 -3.99
C LYS A 192 7.87 -18.31 -4.12
#